data_9426e32612de9569544a97e26d8b752f
#
_entry.id   9426e32612de9569544a97e26d8b752f
#
_cell.length_a   1.000
_cell.length_b   1.000
_cell.length_c   1.000
_cell.angle_alpha   90.00
_cell.angle_beta   90.00
_cell.angle_gamma   90.00
#
_symmetry.space_group_name_H-M   'P 1'
#
loop_
_entity.id
_entity.type
_entity.pdbx_description
1 polymer ?
#
loop_
_entity_poly.entity_id
_entity_poly.type
_entity_poly.pdbx_seq_one_letter_code
_entity_poly.pdbx_strand_id
1 'polypeptide(L)' 'MGKWKLVLNKEMGRIDLETFQTKKQAEEAIKYRNILTKAMGYIPDLSYEIVEVKKGE' A
#
# COMPACT_ATOMS: atom_id res chain seq x y z
N MET A 1 -0.65 19.17 -6.65
CA MET A 1 0.21 18.01 -6.44
C MET A 1 -0.60 16.82 -5.96
N GLY A 2 -0.35 15.68 -6.55
CA GLY A 2 -1.09 14.48 -6.22
C GLY A 2 -0.57 13.81 -4.95
N LYS A 3 -1.40 12.97 -4.40
CA LYS A 3 -1.01 12.11 -3.29
C LYS A 3 -1.05 10.67 -3.78
N TRP A 4 -0.39 9.81 -3.04
CA TRP A 4 -0.33 8.39 -3.39
C TRP A 4 -0.96 7.58 -2.28
N LYS A 5 -1.86 6.69 -2.64
CA LYS A 5 -2.61 5.87 -1.70
C LYS A 5 -2.13 4.44 -1.76
N LEU A 6 -1.88 3.87 -0.59
CA LEU A 6 -1.56 2.45 -0.48
C LEU A 6 -2.85 1.67 -0.26
N VAL A 7 -3.11 0.73 -1.15
CA VAL A 7 -4.35 -0.06 -1.12
C VAL A 7 -3.99 -1.52 -0.99
N LEU A 8 -4.73 -2.22 -0.16
CA LEU A 8 -4.60 -3.66 -0.01
C LEU A 8 -5.77 -4.32 -0.74
N ASN A 9 -5.45 -5.15 -1.73
CA ASN A 9 -6.45 -5.90 -2.47
C ASN A 9 -6.68 -7.25 -1.82
N LYS A 10 -7.91 -7.51 -1.41
CA LYS A 10 -8.32 -8.79 -0.85
C LYS A 10 -9.44 -9.37 -1.69
N GLU A 11 -9.71 -10.67 -1.48
CA GLU A 11 -10.78 -11.34 -2.21
C GLU A 11 -12.13 -10.66 -2.03
N MET A 12 -12.36 -10.10 -0.87
CA MET A 12 -13.63 -9.48 -0.53
C MET A 12 -13.68 -7.98 -0.83
N GLY A 13 -12.61 -7.43 -1.41
CA GLY A 13 -12.60 -6.02 -1.75
C GLY A 13 -11.27 -5.34 -1.49
N ARG A 14 -11.26 -4.04 -1.70
CA ARG A 14 -10.07 -3.22 -1.53
C ARG A 14 -10.15 -2.46 -0.21
N ILE A 15 -9.02 -2.37 0.46
CA ILE A 15 -8.91 -1.63 1.73
C ILE A 15 -7.88 -0.53 1.57
N ASP A 16 -8.30 0.71 1.82
CA ASP A 16 -7.38 1.85 1.80
C ASP A 16 -6.61 1.86 3.10
N LEU A 17 -5.29 1.79 3.02
CA LEU A 17 -4.44 1.72 4.20
C LEU A 17 -3.90 3.08 4.61
N GLU A 18 -3.11 3.69 3.74
CA GLU A 18 -2.46 4.96 4.06
C GLU A 18 -2.33 5.82 2.81
N THR A 19 -2.11 7.11 3.04
CA THR A 19 -1.86 8.06 1.98
C THR A 19 -0.48 8.65 2.18
N PHE A 20 0.26 8.80 1.08
CA PHE A 20 1.62 9.33 1.10
C PHE A 20 1.74 10.52 0.16
N GLN A 21 2.73 11.34 0.39
CA GLN A 21 2.97 12.52 -0.45
C GLN A 21 3.74 12.16 -1.71
N THR A 22 4.52 11.09 -1.68
CA THR A 22 5.29 10.65 -2.85
C THR A 22 5.11 9.16 -3.08
N LYS A 23 5.28 8.77 -4.35
CA LYS A 23 5.20 7.36 -4.72
C LYS A 23 6.31 6.56 -4.03
N LYS A 24 7.48 7.16 -3.89
CA LYS A 24 8.60 6.50 -3.25
C LYS A 24 8.28 6.12 -1.81
N GLN A 25 7.60 7.02 -1.08
CA GLN A 25 7.20 6.73 0.28
C GLN A 25 6.24 5.54 0.33
N ALA A 26 5.32 5.48 -0.62
CA ALA A 26 4.38 4.36 -0.68
C ALA A 26 5.11 3.04 -0.96
N GLU A 27 6.07 3.07 -1.87
CA GLU A 27 6.85 1.87 -2.19
C GLU A 27 7.66 1.39 -0.99
N GLU A 28 8.25 2.31 -0.25
CA GLU A 28 9.00 1.95 0.95
C GLU A 28 8.09 1.36 2.02
N ALA A 29 6.88 1.87 2.14
CA ALA A 29 5.91 1.34 3.08
C ALA A 29 5.55 -0.10 2.75
N ILE A 30 5.37 -0.42 1.47
CA ILE A 30 5.08 -1.78 1.04
C ILE A 30 6.24 -2.70 1.39
N LYS A 31 7.46 -2.25 1.12
CA LYS A 31 8.66 -3.03 1.42
C LYS A 31 8.76 -3.33 2.91
N TYR A 32 8.48 -2.34 3.73
CA TYR A 32 8.55 -2.50 5.18
C TYR A 32 7.50 -3.50 5.67
N ARG A 33 6.28 -3.41 5.15
CA ARG A 33 5.21 -4.33 5.53
C ARG A 33 5.53 -5.76 5.13
N ASN A 34 6.13 -5.95 3.95
CA ASN A 34 6.53 -7.28 3.51
C ASN A 34 7.60 -7.88 4.41
N ILE A 35 8.55 -7.07 4.85
CA ILE A 35 9.60 -7.53 5.75
C ILE A 35 9.00 -7.96 7.09
N LEU A 36 8.08 -7.16 7.63
CA LEU A 36 7.43 -7.49 8.90
C LEU A 36 6.61 -8.76 8.80
N THR A 37 5.84 -8.89 7.72
CA THR A 37 5.01 -10.07 7.51
C THR A 37 5.87 -11.33 7.44
N LYS A 38 6.98 -11.25 6.73
CA LYS A 38 7.89 -12.38 6.59
C LYS A 38 8.56 -12.72 7.92
N ALA A 39 8.94 -11.70 8.67
CA ALA A 39 9.59 -11.90 9.97
C ALA A 39 8.65 -12.54 10.99
N MET A 40 7.36 -12.28 10.85
CA MET A 40 6.35 -12.87 11.75
C MET A 40 5.94 -14.27 11.33
N GLY A 41 6.49 -14.78 10.23
CA GLY A 41 6.20 -16.13 9.78
C GLY A 41 4.97 -16.27 8.92
N TYR A 42 4.35 -15.17 8.55
CA TYR A 42 3.19 -15.21 7.67
C TYR A 42 3.64 -15.25 6.21
N ILE A 43 2.89 -15.98 5.41
CA ILE A 43 3.11 -15.98 3.97
C ILE A 43 2.49 -14.69 3.45
N PRO A 44 3.24 -13.86 2.73
CA PRO A 44 2.68 -12.63 2.19
C PRO A 44 1.71 -12.94 1.06
N ASP A 45 0.46 -13.16 1.44
CA ASP A 45 -0.62 -13.42 0.49
C ASP A 45 -1.40 -12.14 0.23
N LEU A 46 -0.74 -11.01 0.42
CA LEU A 46 -1.37 -9.70 0.33
C LEU A 46 -0.88 -8.98 -0.90
N SER A 47 -1.81 -8.52 -1.71
CA SER A 47 -1.51 -7.74 -2.90
C SER A 47 -1.66 -6.25 -2.59
N TYR A 48 -0.54 -5.56 -2.54
CA TYR A 48 -0.55 -4.11 -2.35
C TYR A 48 -0.55 -3.40 -3.70
N GLU A 49 -1.25 -2.28 -3.74
CA GLU A 49 -1.30 -1.47 -4.94
C GLU A 49 -1.10 -0.01 -4.57
N ILE A 50 -0.38 0.72 -5.41
CA ILE A 50 -0.18 2.16 -5.21
C ILE A 50 -1.04 2.88 -6.24
N VAL A 51 -1.95 3.71 -5.75
CA VAL A 51 -2.87 4.45 -6.59
C VAL A 51 -2.63 5.94 -6.42
N GLU A 52 -2.53 6.64 -7.53
CA GLU A 52 -2.40 8.09 -7.49
C GLU A 52 -3.75 8.73 -7.21
N VAL A 53 -3.78 9.59 -6.21
CA VAL A 53 -4.99 10.34 -5.86
C VAL A 53 -4.83 11.74 -6.41
N LYS A 54 -5.60 12.07 -7.43
CA LYS A 54 -5.56 13.39 -8.04
C LYS A 54 -6.42 14.37 -7.25
N LYS A 55 -5.88 15.56 -7.09
CA LYS A 55 -6.61 16.61 -6.40
C LYS A 55 -7.81 17.05 -7.22
N GLY A 56 -8.93 17.24 -6.55
CA GLY A 56 -10.12 17.74 -7.19
C GLY A 56 -11.11 16.68 -7.62
N GLU A 57 -10.84 15.44 -7.30
CA GLU A 57 -11.75 14.33 -7.61
C GLU A 57 -12.45 13.82 -6.37
#